data_3e65671c7431b268ca809cf8b4c84753
#
_entry.id   3e65671c7431b268ca809cf8b4c84753
#
_cell.length_a   1.000
_cell.length_b   1.000
_cell.length_c   1.000
_cell.angle_alpha   90.00
_cell.angle_beta   90.00
_cell.angle_gamma   90.00
#
_symmetry.space_group_name_H-M   'P 1'
#
loop_
_entity.id
_entity.type
_entity.pdbx_description
1 polymer ?
#
loop_
_entity_poly.entity_id
_entity_poly.type
_entity_poly.pdbx_seq_one_letter_code
_entity_poly.pdbx_strand_id
1 'polypeptide(L)'
;MFQQKMQEEEENRFCIYRNKTFNRRKIMIIFVAVLLLMVFLMGRLVYLMIFCSEYYGVRAENLHERERDIKAARGNIYDRNGVVLAENKTVCTISVIHSQIEDPEKVIAVLTKELGMSEETVRKRVEKVSSIERIKTNVEKETGDAIRSYELTGVKIDEDYKRYYPYNELASKVIGFTGGDNQ
;
A
#
# COMPACT_ATOMS: atom_id res chain seq x y z
N MET A 1 -33.69 -71.56 9.52
CA MET A 1 -32.46 -70.78 9.36
C MET A 1 -32.31 -70.17 7.97
N PHE A 2 -32.60 -70.89 6.89
CA PHE A 2 -32.49 -70.36 5.49
C PHE A 2 -33.59 -69.34 5.14
N GLN A 3 -34.81 -69.56 5.59
CA GLN A 3 -35.96 -68.68 5.34
C GLN A 3 -35.82 -67.32 6.02
N GLN A 4 -35.22 -67.23 7.22
CA GLN A 4 -35.01 -65.95 7.92
C GLN A 4 -33.96 -65.08 7.23
N LYS A 5 -32.89 -65.66 6.69
CA LYS A 5 -31.90 -64.91 5.93
C LYS A 5 -32.46 -64.32 4.64
N MET A 6 -33.34 -65.01 3.98
CA MET A 6 -33.97 -64.52 2.76
C MET A 6 -34.90 -63.31 3.05
N GLN A 7 -35.66 -63.34 4.13
CA GLN A 7 -36.50 -62.21 4.55
C GLN A 7 -35.69 -60.99 4.98
N GLU A 8 -34.59 -61.19 5.69
CA GLU A 8 -33.68 -60.09 6.05
C GLU A 8 -33.02 -59.46 4.82
N GLU A 9 -32.65 -60.22 3.80
CA GLU A 9 -32.10 -59.70 2.55
C GLU A 9 -33.17 -58.95 1.71
N GLU A 10 -34.42 -59.39 1.70
CA GLU A 10 -35.51 -58.68 1.03
C GLU A 10 -35.88 -57.38 1.76
N GLU A 11 -35.94 -57.37 3.06
CA GLU A 11 -36.18 -56.17 3.87
C GLU A 11 -35.05 -55.14 3.71
N ASN A 12 -33.81 -55.59 3.71
CA ASN A 12 -32.66 -54.69 3.45
C ASN A 12 -32.69 -54.12 2.01
N ARG A 13 -33.04 -54.91 1.01
CA ARG A 13 -33.22 -54.40 -0.38
C ARG A 13 -34.35 -53.36 -0.48
N PHE A 14 -35.44 -53.59 0.23
CA PHE A 14 -36.58 -52.66 0.24
C PHE A 14 -36.23 -51.33 0.95
N CYS A 15 -35.49 -51.40 2.07
CA CYS A 15 -34.99 -50.23 2.75
C CYS A 15 -33.99 -49.44 1.92
N ILE A 16 -33.08 -50.09 1.21
CA ILE A 16 -32.10 -49.44 0.30
C ILE A 16 -32.82 -48.78 -0.88
N TYR A 17 -33.83 -49.38 -1.44
CA TYR A 17 -34.62 -48.80 -2.57
C TYR A 17 -35.43 -47.57 -2.13
N ARG A 18 -36.00 -47.57 -0.92
CA ARG A 18 -36.78 -46.47 -0.36
C ARG A 18 -35.92 -45.26 -0.04
N ASN A 19 -34.73 -45.49 0.46
CA ASN A 19 -33.74 -44.40 0.70
C ASN A 19 -33.20 -43.83 -0.61
N LYS A 20 -33.02 -44.62 -1.65
CA LYS A 20 -32.46 -44.18 -2.93
C LYS A 20 -33.40 -43.22 -3.70
N THR A 21 -34.70 -43.42 -3.66
CA THR A 21 -35.70 -42.56 -4.32
C THR A 21 -35.92 -41.24 -3.55
N PHE A 22 -35.86 -41.29 -2.21
CA PHE A 22 -35.99 -40.10 -1.39
C PHE A 22 -34.78 -39.20 -1.49
N ASN A 23 -33.57 -39.76 -1.58
CA ASN A 23 -32.33 -39.01 -1.74
C ASN A 23 -32.20 -38.32 -3.13
N ARG A 24 -32.73 -38.92 -4.20
CA ARG A 24 -32.69 -38.31 -5.53
C ARG A 24 -33.46 -36.98 -5.61
N ARG A 25 -34.62 -36.87 -4.98
CA ARG A 25 -35.41 -35.61 -4.93
C ARG A 25 -34.67 -34.55 -4.10
N LYS A 26 -34.10 -34.90 -2.97
CA LYS A 26 -33.29 -33.97 -2.14
C LYS A 26 -32.07 -33.49 -2.90
N ILE A 27 -31.36 -34.39 -3.56
CA ILE A 27 -30.17 -34.06 -4.37
C ILE A 27 -30.56 -33.12 -5.52
N MET A 28 -31.67 -33.37 -6.21
CA MET A 28 -32.18 -32.46 -7.26
C MET A 28 -32.52 -31.08 -6.72
N ILE A 29 -33.18 -31.01 -5.56
CA ILE A 29 -33.52 -29.72 -4.93
C ILE A 29 -32.26 -28.94 -4.58
N ILE A 30 -31.26 -29.60 -3.97
CA ILE A 30 -29.97 -29.00 -3.62
C ILE A 30 -29.24 -28.54 -4.90
N PHE A 31 -29.23 -29.36 -5.94
CA PHE A 31 -28.61 -29.00 -7.21
C PHE A 31 -29.26 -27.77 -7.87
N VAL A 32 -30.60 -27.72 -7.90
CA VAL A 32 -31.33 -26.55 -8.41
C VAL A 32 -31.07 -25.33 -7.55
N ALA A 33 -31.01 -25.46 -6.22
CA ALA A 33 -30.70 -24.35 -5.31
C ALA A 33 -29.29 -23.78 -5.54
N VAL A 34 -28.29 -24.65 -5.73
CA VAL A 34 -26.93 -24.25 -6.06
C VAL A 34 -26.86 -23.57 -7.42
N LEU A 35 -27.58 -24.08 -8.41
CA LEU A 35 -27.62 -23.50 -9.75
C LEU A 35 -28.25 -22.11 -9.73
N LEU A 36 -29.35 -21.92 -9.00
CA LEU A 36 -30.00 -20.62 -8.82
C LEU A 36 -29.05 -19.62 -8.11
N LEU A 37 -28.33 -20.08 -7.09
CA LEU A 37 -27.35 -19.25 -6.40
C LEU A 37 -26.20 -18.82 -7.33
N MET A 38 -25.72 -19.73 -8.19
CA MET A 38 -24.70 -19.41 -9.20
C MET A 38 -25.21 -18.36 -10.20
N VAL A 39 -26.44 -18.52 -10.71
CA VAL A 39 -27.05 -17.56 -11.63
C VAL A 39 -27.21 -16.19 -10.95
N PHE A 40 -27.64 -16.17 -9.69
CA PHE A 40 -27.75 -14.93 -8.90
C PHE A 40 -26.39 -14.23 -8.71
N LEU A 41 -25.34 -14.98 -8.39
CA LEU A 41 -23.98 -14.43 -8.25
C LEU A 41 -23.45 -13.89 -9.58
N MET A 42 -23.67 -14.61 -10.67
CA MET A 42 -23.32 -14.13 -12.02
C MET A 42 -24.06 -12.83 -12.36
N GLY A 43 -25.35 -12.78 -12.13
CA GLY A 43 -26.16 -11.57 -12.34
C GLY A 43 -25.66 -10.39 -11.52
N ARG A 44 -25.26 -10.62 -10.27
CA ARG A 44 -24.67 -9.59 -9.42
C ARG A 44 -23.30 -9.11 -9.91
N LEU A 45 -22.46 -10.02 -10.40
CA LEU A 45 -21.18 -9.65 -11.01
C LEU A 45 -21.38 -8.77 -12.26
N VAL A 46 -22.28 -9.16 -13.15
CA VAL A 46 -22.62 -8.38 -14.35
C VAL A 46 -23.16 -6.99 -13.96
N TYR A 47 -24.03 -6.93 -12.95
CA TYR A 47 -24.53 -5.66 -12.43
C TYR A 47 -23.38 -4.75 -11.93
N LEU A 48 -22.45 -5.30 -11.13
CA LEU A 48 -21.30 -4.54 -10.63
C LEU A 48 -20.37 -4.09 -11.77
N MET A 49 -20.14 -4.95 -12.77
CA MET A 49 -19.27 -4.62 -13.91
C MET A 49 -19.86 -3.55 -14.82
N ILE A 50 -21.18 -3.53 -15.03
CA ILE A 50 -21.80 -2.59 -15.97
C ILE A 50 -22.23 -1.29 -15.26
N PHE A 51 -22.92 -1.39 -14.12
CA PHE A 51 -23.53 -0.22 -13.48
C PHE A 51 -22.62 0.45 -12.44
N CYS A 52 -21.69 -0.29 -11.83
CA CYS A 52 -20.80 0.24 -10.79
C CYS A 52 -19.34 0.38 -11.26
N SER A 53 -19.05 0.06 -12.52
CA SER A 53 -17.71 0.08 -13.10
C SER A 53 -17.02 1.44 -12.94
N GLU A 54 -17.73 2.51 -13.28
CA GLU A 54 -17.19 3.87 -13.19
C GLU A 54 -16.88 4.27 -11.74
N TYR A 55 -17.77 3.97 -10.80
CA TYR A 55 -17.57 4.27 -9.38
C TYR A 55 -16.38 3.51 -8.79
N TYR A 56 -16.26 2.22 -9.08
CA TYR A 56 -15.15 1.40 -8.58
C TYR A 56 -13.85 1.65 -9.35
N GLY A 57 -13.93 2.01 -10.64
CA GLY A 57 -12.80 2.39 -11.47
C GLY A 57 -12.09 3.62 -10.91
N VAL A 58 -12.80 4.72 -10.72
CA VAL A 58 -12.27 5.97 -10.13
C VAL A 58 -11.67 5.72 -8.72
N ARG A 59 -12.30 4.86 -7.94
CA ARG A 59 -11.81 4.54 -6.59
C ARG A 59 -10.58 3.64 -6.60
N ALA A 60 -10.44 2.74 -7.56
CA ALA A 60 -9.26 1.92 -7.76
C ALA A 60 -8.09 2.76 -8.30
N GLU A 61 -8.35 3.67 -9.25
CA GLU A 61 -7.39 4.61 -9.78
C GLU A 61 -6.82 5.50 -8.67
N ASN A 62 -7.67 6.10 -7.85
CA ASN A 62 -7.23 6.90 -6.68
C ASN A 62 -6.46 6.09 -5.61
N LEU A 63 -6.59 4.77 -5.58
CA LEU A 63 -5.84 3.89 -4.68
C LEU A 63 -4.52 3.42 -5.29
N HIS A 64 -4.47 3.25 -6.61
CA HIS A 64 -3.29 2.79 -7.34
C HIS A 64 -2.43 3.93 -7.86
N GLU A 65 -3.03 5.02 -8.32
CA GLU A 65 -2.34 6.26 -8.64
C GLU A 65 -2.23 7.11 -7.38
N ARG A 66 -1.23 6.85 -6.56
CA ARG A 66 -0.69 7.91 -5.73
C ARG A 66 0.05 8.83 -6.67
N GLU A 67 -0.66 9.81 -7.24
CA GLU A 67 -0.04 10.93 -7.92
C GLU A 67 0.97 11.55 -6.96
N ARG A 68 2.23 11.31 -7.24
CA ARG A 68 3.30 12.06 -6.61
C ARG A 68 3.52 13.27 -7.47
N ASP A 69 3.17 14.40 -6.96
CA ASP A 69 3.63 15.67 -7.51
C ASP A 69 5.16 15.65 -7.51
N ILE A 70 5.74 15.25 -8.65
CA ILE A 70 7.19 15.39 -8.88
C ILE A 70 7.43 16.89 -9.04
N LYS A 71 7.84 17.53 -7.95
CA LYS A 71 8.19 18.94 -7.97
C LYS A 71 9.40 19.12 -8.88
N ALA A 72 9.21 19.87 -9.97
CA ALA A 72 10.31 20.23 -10.84
C ALA A 72 11.34 21.10 -10.10
N ALA A 73 12.62 20.85 -10.35
CA ALA A 73 13.68 21.69 -9.84
C ALA A 73 13.52 23.13 -10.36
N ARG A 74 13.59 24.10 -9.48
CA ARG A 74 13.55 25.52 -9.88
C ARG A 74 14.84 25.91 -10.61
N GLY A 75 14.77 26.88 -11.52
CA GLY A 75 15.95 27.43 -12.18
C GLY A 75 16.93 28.06 -11.18
N ASN A 76 18.22 28.05 -11.51
CA ASN A 76 19.24 28.77 -10.74
C ASN A 76 19.14 30.27 -11.03
N ILE A 77 19.49 31.09 -10.03
CA ILE A 77 19.54 32.54 -10.16
C ILE A 77 21.00 32.96 -10.07
N TYR A 78 21.43 33.73 -11.06
CA TYR A 78 22.81 34.20 -11.17
C TYR A 78 22.83 35.74 -11.12
N ASP A 79 23.94 36.28 -10.68
CA ASP A 79 24.20 37.73 -10.86
C ASP A 79 24.71 38.01 -12.30
N ARG A 80 24.98 39.25 -12.61
CA ARG A 80 25.53 39.66 -13.91
C ARG A 80 26.90 39.08 -14.22
N ASN A 81 27.65 38.62 -13.21
CA ASN A 81 28.97 38.03 -13.32
C ASN A 81 28.94 36.53 -13.40
N GLY A 82 27.74 35.90 -13.38
CA GLY A 82 27.56 34.45 -13.39
C GLY A 82 27.70 33.77 -12.01
N VAL A 83 27.76 34.56 -10.94
CA VAL A 83 27.81 34.03 -9.58
C VAL A 83 26.43 33.53 -9.15
N VAL A 84 26.35 32.32 -8.61
CA VAL A 84 25.09 31.69 -8.18
C VAL A 84 24.58 32.36 -6.92
N LEU A 85 23.41 32.99 -7.01
CA LEU A 85 22.71 33.64 -5.87
C LEU A 85 21.69 32.71 -5.22
N ALA A 86 21.09 31.81 -5.99
CA ALA A 86 20.18 30.80 -5.48
C ALA A 86 20.20 29.58 -6.39
N GLU A 87 20.32 28.40 -5.79
CA GLU A 87 20.33 27.09 -6.47
C GLU A 87 19.46 26.05 -5.76
N ASN A 88 19.27 24.92 -6.38
CA ASN A 88 18.57 23.80 -5.74
C ASN A 88 19.61 22.78 -5.24
N LYS A 89 19.50 22.39 -3.98
CA LYS A 89 20.24 21.26 -3.42
C LYS A 89 19.30 20.05 -3.34
N THR A 90 19.72 18.92 -3.88
CA THR A 90 18.98 17.66 -3.75
C THR A 90 19.01 17.22 -2.29
N VAL A 91 17.85 16.94 -1.76
CA VAL A 91 17.62 16.42 -0.40
C VAL A 91 16.72 15.20 -0.47
N CYS A 92 16.71 14.39 0.59
CA CYS A 92 15.88 13.21 0.69
C CYS A 92 14.85 13.36 1.81
N THR A 93 13.68 12.83 1.56
CA THR A 93 12.63 12.63 2.58
C THR A 93 12.52 11.15 2.89
N ILE A 94 12.68 10.79 4.16
CA ILE A 94 12.63 9.42 4.62
C ILE A 94 11.27 9.17 5.24
N SER A 95 10.58 8.16 4.73
CA SER A 95 9.25 7.74 5.17
C SER A 95 9.24 6.24 5.41
N VAL A 96 8.37 5.77 6.31
CA VAL A 96 8.18 4.36 6.58
C VAL A 96 6.74 3.94 6.34
N ILE A 97 6.57 2.71 5.88
CA ILE A 97 5.28 2.06 5.64
C ILE A 97 5.18 0.91 6.63
N HIS A 98 4.45 1.12 7.72
CA HIS A 98 4.35 0.16 8.82
C HIS A 98 3.99 -1.27 8.37
N SER A 99 3.05 -1.41 7.43
CA SER A 99 2.61 -2.72 6.93
C SER A 99 3.65 -3.49 6.11
N GLN A 100 4.74 -2.85 5.70
CA GLN A 100 5.81 -3.44 4.88
C GLN A 100 7.09 -3.69 5.66
N ILE A 101 7.15 -3.30 6.93
CA ILE A 101 8.31 -3.51 7.79
C ILE A 101 8.30 -4.95 8.30
N GLU A 102 9.34 -5.72 7.97
CA GLU A 102 9.53 -7.09 8.49
C GLU A 102 10.23 -7.07 9.84
N ASP A 103 11.23 -6.20 10.01
CA ASP A 103 12.12 -6.15 11.17
C ASP A 103 12.17 -4.73 11.75
N PRO A 104 11.24 -4.34 12.64
CA PRO A 104 11.15 -2.97 13.13
C PRO A 104 12.40 -2.56 13.95
N GLU A 105 13.01 -3.47 14.70
CA GLU A 105 14.19 -3.16 15.50
C GLU A 105 15.42 -2.81 14.63
N LYS A 106 15.61 -3.52 13.53
CA LYS A 106 16.66 -3.22 12.56
C LYS A 106 16.45 -1.86 11.90
N VAL A 107 15.22 -1.56 11.51
CA VAL A 107 14.85 -0.25 10.93
C VAL A 107 15.10 0.87 11.92
N ILE A 108 14.68 0.72 13.18
CA ILE A 108 14.88 1.70 14.24
C ILE A 108 16.38 1.95 14.47
N ALA A 109 17.17 0.89 14.60
CA ALA A 109 18.61 1.00 14.87
C ALA A 109 19.34 1.74 13.73
N VAL A 110 19.06 1.40 12.47
CA VAL A 110 19.68 2.07 11.31
C VAL A 110 19.25 3.53 11.22
N LEU A 111 17.95 3.81 11.31
CA LEU A 111 17.44 5.18 11.21
C LEU A 111 17.94 6.06 12.37
N THR A 112 18.04 5.54 13.58
CA THR A 112 18.60 6.25 14.73
C THR A 112 20.06 6.63 14.48
N LYS A 113 20.85 5.69 13.98
CA LYS A 113 22.28 5.88 13.70
C LYS A 113 22.51 6.90 12.58
N GLU A 114 21.86 6.71 11.43
CA GLU A 114 22.11 7.52 10.23
C GLU A 114 21.47 8.92 10.30
N LEU A 115 20.33 9.07 10.97
CA LEU A 115 19.62 10.35 11.09
C LEU A 115 20.00 11.15 12.34
N GLY A 116 20.72 10.55 13.30
CA GLY A 116 21.08 11.19 14.56
C GLY A 116 19.87 11.57 15.42
N MET A 117 18.76 10.84 15.29
CA MET A 117 17.54 11.08 16.07
C MET A 117 17.51 10.19 17.30
N SER A 118 16.77 10.60 18.34
CA SER A 118 16.56 9.74 19.51
C SER A 118 15.79 8.49 19.14
N GLU A 119 16.22 7.34 19.66
CA GLU A 119 15.57 6.05 19.42
C GLU A 119 14.07 6.08 19.75
N GLU A 120 13.70 6.72 20.86
CA GLU A 120 12.30 6.86 21.27
C GLU A 120 11.43 7.57 20.21
N THR A 121 11.95 8.63 19.60
CA THR A 121 11.24 9.38 18.55
C THR A 121 11.09 8.54 17.29
N VAL A 122 12.13 7.82 16.89
CA VAL A 122 12.12 6.94 15.71
C VAL A 122 11.15 5.78 15.96
N ARG A 123 11.25 5.11 17.12
CA ARG A 123 10.36 4.01 17.52
C ARG A 123 8.90 4.41 17.47
N LYS A 124 8.54 5.53 18.08
CA LYS A 124 7.15 6.05 18.09
C LYS A 124 6.60 6.28 16.68
N ARG A 125 7.44 6.68 15.72
CA ARG A 125 7.01 6.90 14.33
C ARG A 125 6.96 5.60 13.52
N VAL A 126 7.89 4.69 13.74
CA VAL A 126 7.95 3.38 13.06
C VAL A 126 6.79 2.48 13.52
N GLU A 127 6.47 2.48 14.81
CA GLU A 127 5.37 1.68 15.39
C GLU A 127 3.98 2.26 15.11
N LYS A 128 3.91 3.50 14.67
CA LYS A 128 2.62 4.13 14.33
C LYS A 128 1.96 3.44 13.14
N VAL A 129 0.79 2.87 13.36
CA VAL A 129 -0.01 2.23 12.31
C VAL A 129 -0.53 3.30 11.35
N SER A 130 0.23 3.55 10.30
CA SER A 130 -0.10 4.52 9.24
C SER A 130 0.27 3.95 7.87
N SER A 131 -0.43 4.38 6.84
CA SER A 131 -0.10 4.00 5.46
C SER A 131 1.30 4.49 5.04
N ILE A 132 1.68 5.69 5.46
CA ILE A 132 3.03 6.27 5.31
C ILE A 132 3.23 7.23 6.47
N GLU A 133 4.31 7.05 7.21
CA GLU A 133 4.73 8.00 8.24
C GLU A 133 6.08 8.61 7.86
N ARG A 134 6.14 9.93 7.88
CA ARG A 134 7.34 10.70 7.51
C ARG A 134 8.26 10.80 8.73
N ILE A 135 9.47 10.22 8.63
CA ILE A 135 10.47 10.22 9.73
C ILE A 135 11.25 11.54 9.74
N LYS A 136 11.86 11.89 8.62
CA LYS A 136 12.67 13.13 8.51
C LYS A 136 12.63 13.65 7.09
N THR A 137 12.51 14.96 6.95
CA THR A 137 12.59 15.69 5.69
C THR A 137 13.92 16.44 5.60
N ASN A 138 14.29 16.86 4.40
CA ASN A 138 15.49 17.65 4.14
C ASN A 138 16.80 16.96 4.63
N VAL A 139 16.86 15.63 4.49
CA VAL A 139 18.06 14.84 4.76
C VAL A 139 19.02 14.99 3.60
N GLU A 140 20.32 15.06 3.85
CA GLU A 140 21.33 15.14 2.80
C GLU A 140 21.30 13.87 1.93
N LYS A 141 21.59 14.05 0.63
CA LYS A 141 21.55 12.95 -0.34
C LYS A 141 22.48 11.79 0.08
N GLU A 142 23.66 12.10 0.57
CA GLU A 142 24.64 11.09 1.02
C GLU A 142 24.07 10.19 2.13
N THR A 143 23.38 10.78 3.11
CA THR A 143 22.70 10.02 4.17
C THR A 143 21.53 9.21 3.63
N GLY A 144 20.79 9.76 2.67
CA GLY A 144 19.71 9.02 1.97
C GLY A 144 20.24 7.81 1.23
N ASP A 145 21.33 7.96 0.50
CA ASP A 145 21.97 6.88 -0.25
C ASP A 145 22.58 5.81 0.69
N ALA A 146 23.14 6.23 1.84
CA ALA A 146 23.61 5.32 2.89
C ALA A 146 22.46 4.46 3.41
N ILE A 147 21.30 5.07 3.73
CA ILE A 147 20.13 4.32 4.21
C ILE A 147 19.60 3.39 3.12
N ARG A 148 19.60 3.81 1.84
CA ARG A 148 19.19 2.98 0.69
C ARG A 148 20.07 1.72 0.57
N SER A 149 21.37 1.82 0.85
CA SER A 149 22.30 0.68 0.77
C SER A 149 22.03 -0.43 1.79
N TYR A 150 21.27 -0.16 2.86
CA TYR A 150 20.84 -1.17 3.84
C TYR A 150 19.63 -2.01 3.35
N GLU A 151 19.00 -1.64 2.22
CA GLU A 151 17.86 -2.36 1.61
C GLU A 151 16.75 -2.72 2.62
N LEU A 152 16.38 -1.76 3.47
CA LEU A 152 15.40 -1.97 4.54
C LEU A 152 13.98 -2.08 3.97
N THR A 153 13.29 -3.19 4.27
CA THR A 153 11.88 -3.38 3.90
C THR A 153 11.00 -2.36 4.62
N GLY A 154 10.08 -1.74 3.87
CA GLY A 154 9.15 -0.74 4.40
C GLY A 154 9.73 0.66 4.61
N VAL A 155 11.02 0.90 4.33
CA VAL A 155 11.63 2.24 4.33
C VAL A 155 11.61 2.80 2.91
N LYS A 156 11.10 4.02 2.77
CA LYS A 156 10.99 4.72 1.50
C LYS A 156 11.79 6.01 1.54
N ILE A 157 12.60 6.22 0.52
CA ILE A 157 13.46 7.38 0.38
C ILE A 157 13.05 8.09 -0.90
N ASP A 158 12.44 9.25 -0.75
CA ASP A 158 11.99 10.11 -1.84
C ASP A 158 12.97 11.27 -2.00
N GLU A 159 13.44 11.50 -3.21
CA GLU A 159 14.28 12.66 -3.53
C GLU A 159 13.40 13.90 -3.69
N ASP A 160 13.83 15.02 -3.14
CA ASP A 160 13.20 16.33 -3.20
C ASP A 160 14.26 17.41 -3.41
N TYR A 161 13.86 18.62 -3.69
CA TYR A 161 14.75 19.75 -3.90
C TYR A 161 14.51 20.82 -2.84
N LYS A 162 15.60 21.27 -2.21
CA LYS A 162 15.59 22.40 -1.28
C LYS A 162 16.30 23.58 -1.90
N ARG A 163 15.70 24.76 -1.80
CA ARG A 163 16.34 25.99 -2.23
C ARG A 163 17.50 26.34 -1.33
N TYR A 164 18.66 26.58 -1.89
CA TYR A 164 19.89 26.94 -1.20
C TYR A 164 20.36 28.34 -1.65
N TYR A 165 20.72 29.15 -0.68
CA TYR A 165 21.16 30.52 -0.87
C TYR A 165 22.60 30.63 -0.33
N PRO A 166 23.64 30.60 -1.20
CA PRO A 166 25.03 30.62 -0.76
C PRO A 166 25.43 31.85 0.08
N TYR A 167 24.77 32.96 -0.20
CA TYR A 167 25.07 34.24 0.44
C TYR A 167 24.02 34.68 1.48
N ASN A 168 23.20 33.76 1.97
CA ASN A 168 22.18 33.97 3.01
C ASN A 168 21.28 35.21 2.76
N GLU A 169 21.56 36.34 3.42
CA GLU A 169 20.74 37.55 3.40
C GLU A 169 20.94 38.42 2.16
N LEU A 170 21.97 38.12 1.34
CA LEU A 170 22.24 38.95 0.15
C LEU A 170 21.06 38.92 -0.82
N ALA A 171 20.60 40.12 -1.17
CA ALA A 171 19.47 40.31 -2.09
C ALA A 171 18.17 39.64 -1.68
N SER A 172 17.97 39.28 -0.42
CA SER A 172 16.78 38.56 0.09
C SER A 172 15.46 39.26 -0.25
N LYS A 173 15.43 40.59 -0.31
CA LYS A 173 14.25 41.39 -0.71
C LYS A 173 13.92 41.26 -2.20
N VAL A 174 14.88 40.93 -3.04
CA VAL A 174 14.72 40.79 -4.50
C VAL A 174 14.48 39.32 -4.87
N ILE A 175 15.25 38.42 -4.31
CA ILE A 175 15.18 36.97 -4.60
C ILE A 175 14.01 36.32 -3.87
N GLY A 176 13.60 36.90 -2.72
CA GLY A 176 12.60 36.28 -1.82
C GLY A 176 13.11 35.05 -1.09
N PHE A 177 12.21 34.35 -0.49
CA PHE A 177 12.48 33.06 0.20
C PHE A 177 11.39 32.05 -0.14
N THR A 178 11.71 30.80 -0.02
CA THR A 178 10.74 29.70 -0.18
C THR A 178 10.28 29.24 1.20
N GLY A 179 8.97 28.98 1.35
CA GLY A 179 8.42 28.40 2.58
C GLY A 179 8.95 26.98 2.85
N GLY A 180 8.60 26.42 4.02
CA GLY A 180 9.03 25.07 4.42
C GLY A 180 8.63 23.95 3.45
N ASP A 181 7.60 24.20 2.62
CA ASP A 181 7.10 23.26 1.60
C ASP A 181 7.65 23.56 0.19
N ASN A 182 8.69 24.41 0.08
CA ASN A 182 9.26 24.82 -1.21
C ASN A 182 8.26 25.48 -2.18
N GLN A 183 7.18 26.08 -1.65
CA GLN A 183 6.20 26.87 -2.40
C GLN A 183 6.56 28.35 -2.44
#